data_33c64690cf818e20fe26b3bd00ec702b
#
_entry.id   33c64690cf818e20fe26b3bd00ec702b
#
_cell.length_a   1.000
_cell.length_b   1.000
_cell.length_c   1.000
_cell.angle_alpha   90.00
_cell.angle_beta   90.00
_cell.angle_gamma   90.00
#
_symmetry.space_group_name_H-M   'P 1'
#
loop_
_entity.id
_entity.type
_entity.pdbx_description
1 polymer ?
#
loop_
_entity_poly.entity_id
_entity_poly.type
_entity_poly.pdbx_seq_one_letter_code
_entity_poly.pdbx_strand_id
1 'polypeptide(L)'
;EHGEPAHIVNTSSGNGGVSPLSGTPQYAATKAAVVTISECLYAQLQEVEAHIGVSVLFPGPNILRTGLFESWRSRTDEFAKQRPRKTPYTTVEQLEAQMKAAGREIAYTPVEEVAGVVVDGILADRFWMMPASERGDETMRLRYESMRSRANPSYLRQVPG
;
A
#
# COMPACT_ATOMS: atom_id res chain seq x y z
N GLU A 1 22.00 2.62 -20.66
CA GLU A 1 22.74 2.12 -21.87
C GLU A 1 23.99 1.31 -21.52
N HIS A 2 24.24 1.00 -20.24
CA HIS A 2 25.36 0.17 -19.79
C HIS A 2 25.04 -1.34 -19.80
N GLY A 3 23.80 -1.75 -20.12
CA GLY A 3 23.38 -3.14 -20.27
C GLY A 3 23.38 -3.99 -19.00
N GLU A 4 23.56 -3.36 -17.83
CA GLU A 4 23.54 -4.08 -16.56
C GLU A 4 22.10 -4.35 -16.10
N PRO A 5 21.81 -5.49 -15.47
CA PRO A 5 20.53 -5.78 -14.88
C PRO A 5 20.16 -4.72 -13.83
N ALA A 6 18.91 -4.30 -13.84
CA ALA A 6 18.36 -3.35 -12.85
C ALA A 6 16.99 -3.80 -12.37
N HIS A 7 16.52 -3.23 -11.26
CA HIS A 7 15.20 -3.54 -10.73
C HIS A 7 14.53 -2.27 -10.17
N ILE A 8 13.28 -2.05 -10.53
CA ILE A 8 12.46 -0.93 -10.08
C ILE A 8 11.44 -1.47 -9.08
N VAL A 9 11.42 -0.94 -7.87
CA VAL A 9 10.42 -1.29 -6.86
C VAL A 9 9.56 -0.07 -6.54
N ASN A 10 8.31 -0.12 -6.92
CA ASN A 10 7.32 0.92 -6.61
C ASN A 10 6.51 0.53 -5.38
N THR A 11 6.39 1.44 -4.41
CA THR A 11 5.65 1.18 -3.17
C THR A 11 4.20 1.63 -3.28
N SER A 12 3.28 0.68 -3.29
CA SER A 12 1.85 0.89 -3.20
C SER A 12 1.36 0.77 -1.73
N SER A 13 0.15 0.32 -1.52
CA SER A 13 -0.48 0.09 -0.22
C SER A 13 -1.66 -0.85 -0.38
N GLY A 14 -1.98 -1.62 0.64
CA GLY A 14 -3.26 -2.34 0.70
C GLY A 14 -4.46 -1.40 0.52
N ASN A 15 -4.39 -0.19 1.10
CA ASN A 15 -5.37 0.87 0.84
C ASN A 15 -5.17 1.49 -0.56
N GLY A 16 -5.99 1.11 -1.49
CA GLY A 16 -5.99 1.54 -2.89
C GLY A 16 -5.51 0.44 -3.83
N GLY A 17 -4.36 -0.16 -3.60
CA GLY A 17 -3.86 -1.24 -4.44
C GLY A 17 -4.68 -2.52 -4.32
N VAL A 18 -5.05 -2.91 -3.09
CA VAL A 18 -5.90 -4.08 -2.84
C VAL A 18 -7.37 -3.67 -2.73
N SER A 19 -7.69 -2.75 -1.82
CA SER A 19 -9.06 -2.26 -1.59
C SER A 19 -9.03 -0.85 -1.03
N PRO A 20 -9.90 0.08 -1.51
CA PRO A 20 -9.90 1.45 -1.02
C PRO A 20 -10.58 1.56 0.35
N LEU A 21 -10.07 2.43 1.22
CA LEU A 21 -10.73 2.88 2.44
C LEU A 21 -11.51 4.16 2.18
N SER A 22 -12.77 4.20 2.60
CA SER A 22 -13.69 5.33 2.36
C SER A 22 -13.20 6.67 2.93
N GLY A 23 -12.44 6.65 4.01
CA GLY A 23 -11.91 7.86 4.67
C GLY A 23 -10.72 8.52 3.98
N THR A 24 -10.11 7.87 2.98
CA THR A 24 -8.86 8.34 2.35
C THR A 24 -8.87 8.19 0.83
N PRO A 25 -9.88 8.72 0.11
CA PRO A 25 -10.05 8.46 -1.32
C PRO A 25 -8.88 8.95 -2.17
N GLN A 26 -8.28 10.11 -1.87
CA GLN A 26 -7.13 10.62 -2.62
C GLN A 26 -5.90 9.72 -2.48
N TYR A 27 -5.62 9.27 -1.25
CA TYR A 27 -4.53 8.33 -0.99
C TYR A 27 -4.78 7.00 -1.71
N ALA A 28 -5.98 6.45 -1.60
CA ALA A 28 -6.35 5.21 -2.26
C ALA A 28 -6.19 5.31 -3.78
N ALA A 29 -6.64 6.42 -4.39
CA ALA A 29 -6.50 6.66 -5.83
C ALA A 29 -5.03 6.71 -6.26
N THR A 30 -4.17 7.43 -5.52
CA THR A 30 -2.73 7.50 -5.84
C THR A 30 -2.04 6.15 -5.72
N LYS A 31 -2.40 5.34 -4.72
CA LYS A 31 -1.81 4.01 -4.53
C LYS A 31 -2.32 2.97 -5.54
N ALA A 32 -3.57 3.09 -5.99
CA ALA A 32 -4.09 2.32 -7.13
C ALA A 32 -3.37 2.69 -8.43
N ALA A 33 -3.14 3.99 -8.67
CA ALA A 33 -2.39 4.45 -9.83
C ALA A 33 -0.96 3.91 -9.86
N VAL A 34 -0.27 3.83 -8.71
CA VAL A 34 1.07 3.20 -8.63
C VAL A 34 1.04 1.77 -9.14
N VAL A 35 0.02 0.97 -8.77
CA VAL A 35 -0.12 -0.41 -9.27
C VAL A 35 -0.26 -0.42 -10.78
N THR A 36 -1.22 0.32 -11.32
CA THR A 36 -1.50 0.34 -12.76
C THR A 36 -0.29 0.83 -13.57
N ILE A 37 0.39 1.89 -13.11
CA ILE A 37 1.60 2.40 -13.78
C ILE A 37 2.71 1.33 -13.77
N SER A 38 2.87 0.59 -12.67
CA SER A 38 3.88 -0.46 -12.59
C SER A 38 3.57 -1.65 -13.50
N GLU A 39 2.29 -2.03 -13.63
CA GLU A 39 1.85 -3.06 -14.59
C GLU A 39 2.13 -2.63 -16.04
N CYS A 40 1.82 -1.38 -16.38
CA CYS A 40 2.14 -0.82 -17.70
C CYS A 40 3.66 -0.79 -17.94
N LEU A 41 4.44 -0.34 -16.95
CA LEU A 41 5.90 -0.29 -17.07
C LEU A 41 6.49 -1.69 -17.25
N TYR A 42 6.00 -2.68 -16.49
CA TYR A 42 6.41 -4.07 -16.66
C TYR A 42 6.18 -4.54 -18.10
N ALA A 43 4.97 -4.34 -18.63
CA ALA A 43 4.64 -4.73 -20.00
C ALA A 43 5.53 -4.03 -21.04
N GLN A 44 5.74 -2.71 -20.90
CA GLN A 44 6.58 -1.92 -21.82
C GLN A 44 8.04 -2.40 -21.82
N LEU A 45 8.60 -2.75 -20.66
CA LEU A 45 9.97 -3.27 -20.56
C LEU A 45 10.09 -4.67 -21.17
N GLN A 46 9.06 -5.51 -21.04
CA GLN A 46 9.01 -6.81 -21.73
C GLN A 46 8.95 -6.65 -23.26
N GLU A 47 8.16 -5.70 -23.77
CA GLU A 47 8.04 -5.43 -25.22
C GLU A 47 9.37 -5.04 -25.87
N VAL A 48 10.26 -4.37 -25.12
CA VAL A 48 11.57 -3.95 -25.62
C VAL A 48 12.71 -4.86 -25.14
N GLU A 49 12.38 -5.99 -24.53
CA GLU A 49 13.34 -6.98 -24.00
C GLU A 49 14.39 -6.35 -23.06
N ALA A 50 13.97 -5.37 -22.25
CA ALA A 50 14.87 -4.71 -21.32
C ALA A 50 15.25 -5.62 -20.15
N HIS A 51 16.52 -5.64 -19.77
CA HIS A 51 17.01 -6.38 -18.61
C HIS A 51 16.72 -5.61 -17.30
N ILE A 52 15.47 -5.16 -17.12
CA ILE A 52 15.01 -4.36 -15.99
C ILE A 52 13.76 -5.02 -15.40
N GLY A 53 13.86 -5.53 -14.17
CA GLY A 53 12.73 -6.03 -13.41
C GLY A 53 11.86 -4.90 -12.85
N VAL A 54 10.58 -5.16 -12.65
CA VAL A 54 9.63 -4.23 -12.01
C VAL A 54 8.84 -4.96 -10.95
N SER A 55 8.70 -4.34 -9.79
CA SER A 55 7.90 -4.86 -8.68
C SER A 55 6.99 -3.80 -8.07
N VAL A 56 5.89 -4.26 -7.51
CA VAL A 56 5.02 -3.45 -6.65
C VAL A 56 5.07 -4.01 -5.24
N LEU A 57 5.53 -3.18 -4.30
CA LEU A 57 5.56 -3.50 -2.89
C LEU A 57 4.27 -3.06 -2.20
N PHE A 58 3.68 -3.96 -1.42
CA PHE A 58 2.60 -3.70 -0.48
C PHE A 58 3.11 -3.91 0.95
N PRO A 59 3.57 -2.84 1.62
CA PRO A 59 4.03 -2.95 3.00
C PRO A 59 2.88 -3.39 3.92
N GLY A 60 3.13 -4.39 4.75
CA GLY A 60 2.10 -4.93 5.62
C GLY A 60 2.43 -6.36 6.05
N PRO A 61 1.43 -7.10 6.57
CA PRO A 61 -0.03 -6.85 6.54
C PRO A 61 -0.53 -5.81 7.56
N ASN A 62 0.27 -5.50 8.57
CA ASN A 62 -0.10 -4.57 9.63
C ASN A 62 0.50 -3.17 9.41
N ILE A 63 0.25 -2.26 10.33
CA ILE A 63 0.84 -0.92 10.32
C ILE A 63 2.36 -1.03 10.52
N LEU A 64 3.14 -0.24 9.79
CA LEU A 64 4.56 -0.07 10.04
C LEU A 64 4.79 1.12 10.96
N ARG A 65 5.67 0.96 11.94
CA ARG A 65 6.08 2.06 12.82
C ARG A 65 7.08 2.96 12.11
N THR A 66 6.56 3.82 11.24
CA THR A 66 7.32 4.78 10.41
C THR A 66 6.75 6.19 10.57
N GLY A 67 7.39 7.18 9.94
CA GLY A 67 6.89 8.56 9.91
C GLY A 67 5.60 8.80 9.11
N LEU A 68 4.80 7.75 8.80
CA LEU A 68 3.57 7.86 8.02
C LEU A 68 2.57 8.87 8.61
N PHE A 69 2.37 8.84 9.93
CA PHE A 69 1.45 9.73 10.63
C PHE A 69 1.96 11.17 10.74
N GLU A 70 3.27 11.36 10.58
CA GLU A 70 3.96 12.66 10.61
C GLU A 70 4.22 13.23 9.22
N SER A 71 3.53 12.74 8.20
CA SER A 71 3.70 13.17 6.80
C SER A 71 3.43 14.68 6.57
N TRP A 72 2.79 15.35 7.54
CA TRP A 72 2.59 16.80 7.55
C TRP A 72 3.91 17.59 7.55
N ARG A 73 4.99 17.07 8.14
CA ARG A 73 6.31 17.71 8.19
C ARG A 73 7.01 17.84 6.83
N SER A 74 6.58 17.03 5.84
CA SER A 74 7.11 17.10 4.47
C SER A 74 6.28 18.03 3.57
N ARG A 75 5.25 18.69 4.13
CA ARG A 75 4.39 19.60 3.39
C ARG A 75 4.96 20.99 3.42
N THR A 76 5.14 21.60 2.26
CA THR A 76 5.54 23.01 2.14
C THR A 76 4.40 23.94 2.56
N ASP A 77 4.73 25.16 2.98
CA ASP A 77 3.74 26.15 3.43
C ASP A 77 2.72 26.49 2.36
N GLU A 78 3.12 26.49 1.08
CA GLU A 78 2.23 26.67 -0.08
C GLU A 78 1.06 25.69 -0.10
N PHE A 79 1.27 24.45 0.36
CA PHE A 79 0.25 23.40 0.43
C PHE A 79 -0.25 23.18 1.86
N ALA A 80 -0.10 24.16 2.74
CA ALA A 80 -0.62 24.08 4.10
C ALA A 80 -2.12 23.86 4.09
N LYS A 81 -2.61 23.03 5.02
CA LYS A 81 -4.04 22.75 5.12
C LYS A 81 -4.80 23.97 5.64
N GLN A 82 -5.79 24.44 4.90
CA GLN A 82 -6.70 25.49 5.32
C GLN A 82 -7.61 25.09 6.50
N ARG A 83 -7.80 23.79 6.71
CA ARG A 83 -8.63 23.24 7.80
C ARG A 83 -7.82 22.21 8.60
N PRO A 84 -7.98 22.19 9.93
CA PRO A 84 -7.37 21.19 10.78
C PRO A 84 -7.73 19.76 10.34
N ARG A 85 -6.83 18.80 10.61
CA ARG A 85 -7.11 17.39 10.36
C ARG A 85 -8.21 16.93 11.32
N LYS A 86 -9.19 16.18 10.81
CA LYS A 86 -10.27 15.61 11.65
C LYS A 86 -9.82 14.37 12.45
N THR A 87 -8.67 13.80 12.14
CA THR A 87 -8.14 12.65 12.89
C THR A 87 -7.60 13.11 14.23
N PRO A 88 -7.96 12.43 15.34
CA PRO A 88 -7.55 12.81 16.68
C PRO A 88 -6.09 12.50 17.01
N TYR A 89 -5.35 11.94 16.09
CA TYR A 89 -3.93 11.57 16.25
C TYR A 89 -3.09 12.09 15.07
N THR A 90 -1.90 12.57 15.38
CA THR A 90 -0.89 13.05 14.42
C THR A 90 0.45 12.33 14.59
N THR A 91 0.56 11.44 15.58
CA THR A 91 1.71 10.57 15.83
C THR A 91 1.26 9.14 16.09
N VAL A 92 2.20 8.19 16.02
CA VAL A 92 1.94 6.77 16.31
C VAL A 92 1.51 6.60 17.77
N GLU A 93 2.16 7.29 18.68
CA GLU A 93 1.89 7.21 20.13
C GLU A 93 0.46 7.67 20.46
N GLN A 94 -0.01 8.73 19.80
CA GLN A 94 -1.40 9.19 19.96
C GLN A 94 -2.41 8.16 19.42
N LEU A 95 -2.10 7.52 18.29
CA LEU A 95 -2.91 6.43 17.76
C LEU A 95 -2.94 5.24 18.73
N GLU A 96 -1.77 4.82 19.25
CA GLU A 96 -1.66 3.74 20.24
C GLU A 96 -2.52 4.03 21.49
N ALA A 97 -2.40 5.25 22.02
CA ALA A 97 -3.19 5.66 23.19
C ALA A 97 -4.70 5.63 22.93
N GLN A 98 -5.12 6.07 21.74
CA GLN A 98 -6.53 6.04 21.36
C GLN A 98 -7.04 4.60 21.19
N MET A 99 -6.27 3.74 20.53
CA MET A 99 -6.66 2.34 20.34
C MET A 99 -6.71 1.58 21.67
N LYS A 100 -5.75 1.81 22.55
CA LYS A 100 -5.74 1.25 23.91
C LYS A 100 -6.96 1.71 24.72
N ALA A 101 -7.31 3.00 24.63
CA ALA A 101 -8.52 3.53 25.29
C ALA A 101 -9.82 2.90 24.74
N ALA A 102 -9.81 2.46 23.48
CA ALA A 102 -10.91 1.73 22.85
C ALA A 102 -10.87 0.20 23.09
N GLY A 103 -9.96 -0.28 23.96
CA GLY A 103 -9.78 -1.70 24.25
C GLY A 103 -9.21 -2.52 23.08
N ARG A 104 -8.47 -1.86 22.17
CA ARG A 104 -7.86 -2.49 20.97
C ARG A 104 -6.34 -2.39 21.05
N GLU A 105 -5.68 -3.41 20.55
CA GLU A 105 -4.23 -3.40 20.35
C GLU A 105 -3.90 -3.22 18.86
N ILE A 106 -2.79 -2.52 18.60
CA ILE A 106 -2.28 -2.34 17.24
C ILE A 106 -1.22 -3.41 16.99
N ALA A 107 -1.44 -4.21 15.96
CA ALA A 107 -0.40 -5.07 15.45
C ALA A 107 0.51 -4.27 14.50
N TYR A 108 1.81 -4.49 14.62
CA TYR A 108 2.82 -3.91 13.74
C TYR A 108 3.51 -4.99 12.92
N THR A 109 3.88 -4.64 11.71
CA THR A 109 4.84 -5.42 10.91
C THR A 109 6.22 -4.79 11.08
N PRO A 110 7.23 -5.55 11.50
CA PRO A 110 8.61 -5.07 11.57
C PRO A 110 9.09 -4.58 10.19
N VAL A 111 9.83 -3.48 10.18
CA VAL A 111 10.35 -2.91 8.91
C VAL A 111 11.34 -3.86 8.25
N GLU A 112 12.08 -4.62 9.06
CA GLU A 112 13.04 -5.62 8.62
C GLU A 112 12.37 -6.77 7.84
N GLU A 113 11.17 -7.18 8.22
CA GLU A 113 10.41 -8.19 7.49
C GLU A 113 10.02 -7.68 6.11
N VAL A 114 9.58 -6.42 6.03
CA VAL A 114 9.25 -5.77 4.74
C VAL A 114 10.50 -5.64 3.86
N ALA A 115 11.64 -5.27 4.46
CA ALA A 115 12.91 -5.22 3.75
C ALA A 115 13.32 -6.59 3.19
N GLY A 116 13.14 -7.66 3.98
CA GLY A 116 13.36 -9.04 3.52
C GLY A 116 12.51 -9.40 2.31
N VAL A 117 11.21 -9.09 2.35
CA VAL A 117 10.29 -9.31 1.21
C VAL A 117 10.78 -8.59 -0.06
N VAL A 118 11.34 -7.38 0.09
CA VAL A 118 11.89 -6.62 -1.05
C VAL A 118 13.14 -7.29 -1.61
N VAL A 119 14.10 -7.65 -0.77
CA VAL A 119 15.34 -8.30 -1.20
C VAL A 119 15.05 -9.62 -1.91
N ASP A 120 14.25 -10.49 -1.27
CA ASP A 120 13.86 -11.79 -1.84
C ASP A 120 13.06 -11.62 -3.14
N GLY A 121 12.23 -10.58 -3.20
CA GLY A 121 11.44 -10.25 -4.39
C GLY A 121 12.31 -9.81 -5.58
N ILE A 122 13.32 -8.97 -5.34
CA ILE A 122 14.28 -8.54 -6.36
C ILE A 122 15.08 -9.74 -6.87
N LEU A 123 15.62 -10.55 -5.96
CA LEU A 123 16.44 -11.72 -6.32
C LEU A 123 15.64 -12.77 -7.10
N ALA A 124 14.34 -12.86 -6.88
CA ALA A 124 13.43 -13.79 -7.57
C ALA A 124 12.70 -13.18 -8.77
N ASP A 125 13.01 -11.95 -9.16
CA ASP A 125 12.31 -11.16 -10.20
C ASP A 125 10.77 -11.20 -10.04
N ARG A 126 10.30 -11.00 -8.82
CA ARG A 126 8.89 -11.13 -8.47
C ARG A 126 8.17 -9.78 -8.61
N PHE A 127 7.13 -9.71 -9.46
CA PHE A 127 6.35 -8.48 -9.65
C PHE A 127 5.55 -8.08 -8.39
N TRP A 128 4.82 -9.02 -7.79
CA TRP A 128 4.01 -8.75 -6.60
C TRP A 128 4.80 -9.04 -5.32
N MET A 129 5.25 -7.99 -4.64
CA MET A 129 5.91 -8.07 -3.34
C MET A 129 4.88 -7.79 -2.23
N MET A 130 4.21 -8.84 -1.79
CA MET A 130 3.10 -8.77 -0.85
C MET A 130 3.23 -9.91 0.17
N PRO A 131 3.23 -9.62 1.47
CA PRO A 131 3.19 -10.67 2.48
C PRO A 131 1.86 -11.42 2.42
N ALA A 132 1.90 -12.72 2.68
CA ALA A 132 0.69 -13.54 2.76
C ALA A 132 -0.22 -13.03 3.89
N SER A 133 -1.51 -12.92 3.61
CA SER A 133 -2.51 -12.46 4.57
C SER A 133 -3.88 -13.00 4.18
N GLU A 134 -4.43 -13.90 4.99
CA GLU A 134 -5.77 -14.47 4.74
C GLU A 134 -6.83 -13.38 4.50
N ARG A 135 -6.79 -12.32 5.32
CA ARG A 135 -7.70 -11.17 5.17
C ARG A 135 -7.46 -10.42 3.87
N GLY A 136 -6.19 -10.22 3.47
CA GLY A 136 -5.83 -9.56 2.23
C GLY A 136 -6.28 -10.35 1.02
N ASP A 137 -5.99 -11.64 1.02
CA ASP A 137 -6.31 -12.59 -0.05
C ASP A 137 -7.83 -12.70 -0.24
N GLU A 138 -8.60 -12.81 0.85
CA GLU A 138 -10.06 -12.82 0.80
C GLU A 138 -10.62 -11.50 0.29
N THR A 139 -10.06 -10.36 0.69
CA THR A 139 -10.47 -9.04 0.19
C THR A 139 -10.25 -8.92 -1.32
N MET A 140 -9.11 -9.39 -1.83
CA MET A 140 -8.81 -9.42 -3.25
C MET A 140 -9.78 -10.33 -4.00
N ARG A 141 -10.04 -11.51 -3.47
CA ARG A 141 -11.00 -12.47 -4.05
C ARG A 141 -12.40 -11.86 -4.16
N LEU A 142 -12.92 -11.26 -3.09
CA LEU A 142 -14.24 -10.65 -3.06
C LEU A 142 -14.34 -9.43 -4.00
N ARG A 143 -13.28 -8.61 -4.08
CA ARG A 143 -13.22 -7.49 -5.03
C ARG A 143 -13.27 -7.97 -6.46
N TYR A 144 -12.43 -8.95 -6.81
CA TYR A 144 -12.40 -9.54 -8.15
C TYR A 144 -13.74 -10.17 -8.52
N GLU A 145 -14.35 -10.95 -7.63
CA GLU A 145 -15.63 -11.58 -7.86
C GLU A 145 -16.76 -10.56 -8.06
N SER A 146 -16.77 -9.48 -7.28
CA SER A 146 -17.72 -8.37 -7.46
C SER A 146 -17.61 -7.73 -8.85
N MET A 147 -16.37 -7.52 -9.33
CA MET A 147 -16.14 -6.97 -10.68
C MET A 147 -16.56 -7.96 -11.76
N ARG A 148 -16.20 -9.23 -11.63
CA ARG A 148 -16.50 -10.30 -12.59
C ARG A 148 -18.01 -10.53 -12.74
N SER A 149 -18.74 -10.54 -11.61
CA SER A 149 -20.19 -10.73 -11.58
C SER A 149 -20.98 -9.43 -11.80
N ARG A 150 -20.31 -8.27 -11.89
CA ARG A 150 -20.91 -6.93 -11.98
C ARG A 150 -21.83 -6.60 -10.79
N ALA A 151 -21.55 -7.20 -9.63
CA ALA A 151 -22.28 -6.96 -8.40
C ALA A 151 -21.77 -5.71 -7.68
N ASN A 152 -22.61 -5.10 -6.84
CA ASN A 152 -22.20 -3.98 -6.00
C ASN A 152 -21.08 -4.39 -5.02
N PRO A 153 -20.13 -3.49 -4.70
CA PRO A 153 -18.95 -3.79 -3.89
C PRO A 153 -19.29 -3.96 -2.40
N SER A 154 -20.01 -5.03 -2.04
CA SER A 154 -20.41 -5.34 -0.67
C SER A 154 -19.23 -5.57 0.28
N TYR A 155 -18.08 -6.01 -0.25
CA TYR A 155 -16.84 -6.22 0.51
C TYR A 155 -16.33 -4.94 1.20
N LEU A 156 -16.67 -3.75 0.71
CA LEU A 156 -16.30 -2.47 1.34
C LEU A 156 -17.03 -2.22 2.67
N ARG A 157 -18.14 -2.91 2.94
CA ARG A 157 -18.90 -2.78 4.18
C ARG A 157 -18.35 -3.65 5.31
N GLN A 158 -17.45 -4.58 5.00
CA GLN A 158 -16.89 -5.56 5.93
C GLN A 158 -15.56 -5.10 6.55
N VAL A 159 -15.03 -3.95 6.15
CA VAL A 159 -13.80 -3.39 6.72
C VAL A 159 -14.19 -2.53 7.92
N PRO A 160 -14.04 -3.01 9.17
CA PRO A 160 -14.15 -2.15 10.34
C PRO A 160 -13.07 -1.08 10.23
N GLY A 161 -13.46 0.18 10.27
CA GLY A 161 -12.55 1.31 10.30
C GLY A 161 -11.69 1.33 11.56
#